data_12f311f584543e2e34764d9d32091f31
#
_entry.id   12f311f584543e2e34764d9d32091f31
#
_cell.length_a   1.000
_cell.length_b   1.000
_cell.length_c   1.000
_cell.angle_alpha   90.00
_cell.angle_beta   90.00
_cell.angle_gamma   90.00
#
_symmetry.space_group_name_H-M   'P 1'
#
loop_
_entity.id
_entity.type
_entity.pdbx_description
1 polymer ?
#
loop_
_entity_poly.entity_id
_entity_poly.type
_entity_poly.pdbx_seq_one_letter_code
_entity_poly.pdbx_strand_id
1 'polypeptide(L)'
;AFSKSLAEAHHGTLSLEDSVYGGSSFVLTLPWGEEAVSEEPEVVIPDGREAADEEQGTELSSSKFTILLVEDNVDLLNLTRESLSTWFKVLKAQNGRQALEVLANETVDVIVSDVMMPEMNGLELTAKVKSDIEYSHIPVILLTAKTTLEAKVEGFECGADVYIEKPFSIRQLRKQIENLLKLRQAFHKMMSELSGGNGAAPISPVEYSVSQKDCELMAKVRAAVEAQLSDENFSVDTLAESLNMSRSNFYRKIKALAGMPPNDYLKTIRLNKAAELLKSGVRITEVCEKIGFSSSSYFAKCFKIQFGV
;
A
#
# COMPACT_ATOMS: atom_id res chain seq x y z
N ALA A 1 -16.67 31.33 -18.79
CA ALA A 1 -16.74 31.99 -17.47
C ALA A 1 -15.50 31.61 -16.64
N PHE A 2 -15.23 30.34 -16.36
CA PHE A 2 -14.13 29.88 -15.48
C PHE A 2 -12.73 30.27 -15.98
N SER A 3 -12.43 30.03 -17.29
CA SER A 3 -11.13 30.37 -17.88
C SER A 3 -10.84 31.89 -17.87
N LYS A 4 -11.87 32.70 -17.98
CA LYS A 4 -11.73 34.16 -17.89
C LYS A 4 -11.40 34.60 -16.46
N SER A 5 -12.11 34.07 -15.46
CA SER A 5 -11.81 34.36 -14.05
C SER A 5 -10.42 33.88 -13.64
N LEU A 6 -9.93 32.77 -14.21
CA LEU A 6 -8.57 32.28 -13.95
C LEU A 6 -7.52 33.22 -14.56
N ALA A 7 -7.74 33.73 -15.79
CA ALA A 7 -6.85 34.69 -16.40
C ALA A 7 -6.80 36.03 -15.59
N GLU A 8 -7.97 36.48 -15.14
CA GLU A 8 -8.09 37.69 -14.31
C GLU A 8 -7.42 37.54 -12.94
N ALA A 9 -7.49 36.34 -12.32
CA ALA A 9 -6.80 36.04 -11.07
C ALA A 9 -5.27 36.09 -11.19
N HIS A 10 -4.75 35.90 -12.42
CA HIS A 10 -3.33 36.02 -12.73
C HIS A 10 -3.01 37.39 -13.40
N HIS A 11 -3.84 38.40 -13.17
CA HIS A 11 -3.69 39.75 -13.75
C HIS A 11 -3.60 39.75 -15.29
N GLY A 12 -4.13 38.72 -15.93
CA GLY A 12 -4.18 38.56 -17.38
C GLY A 12 -5.56 38.84 -17.97
N THR A 13 -5.66 38.69 -19.27
CA THR A 13 -6.94 38.84 -20.00
C THR A 13 -7.16 37.68 -20.93
N LEU A 14 -8.42 37.23 -21.08
CA LEU A 14 -8.85 36.29 -22.08
C LEU A 14 -9.87 36.95 -23.01
N SER A 15 -9.51 37.12 -24.27
CA SER A 15 -10.36 37.71 -25.32
C SER A 15 -10.68 36.68 -26.41
N LEU A 16 -11.80 36.93 -27.10
CA LEU A 16 -12.20 36.20 -28.28
C LEU A 16 -12.05 37.13 -29.47
N GLU A 17 -11.28 36.73 -30.47
CA GLU A 17 -10.99 37.48 -31.66
C GLU A 17 -11.34 36.69 -32.91
N ASP A 18 -11.61 37.37 -34.04
CA ASP A 18 -11.78 36.70 -35.32
C ASP A 18 -10.42 36.19 -35.84
N SER A 19 -10.37 34.94 -36.22
CA SER A 19 -9.16 34.35 -36.77
C SER A 19 -8.97 34.75 -38.23
N VAL A 20 -7.74 35.13 -38.59
CA VAL A 20 -7.35 35.45 -39.99
C VAL A 20 -7.56 34.28 -40.96
N TYR A 21 -7.72 33.06 -40.43
CA TYR A 21 -7.96 31.82 -41.22
C TYR A 21 -9.44 31.39 -41.21
N GLY A 22 -10.33 32.23 -40.70
CA GLY A 22 -11.75 31.90 -40.46
C GLY A 22 -11.96 31.17 -39.13
N GLY A 23 -13.09 31.48 -38.46
CA GLY A 23 -13.40 30.99 -37.12
C GLY A 23 -12.94 31.91 -36.02
N SER A 24 -12.99 31.43 -34.77
CA SER A 24 -12.72 32.25 -33.58
C SER A 24 -11.37 31.85 -32.94
N SER A 25 -10.61 32.85 -32.49
CA SER A 25 -9.33 32.69 -31.80
C SER A 25 -9.49 33.15 -30.34
N PHE A 26 -9.05 32.32 -29.39
CA PHE A 26 -8.96 32.70 -27.98
C PHE A 26 -7.56 33.22 -27.69
N VAL A 27 -7.47 34.49 -27.27
CA VAL A 27 -6.20 35.16 -26.94
C VAL A 27 -6.10 35.28 -25.43
N LEU A 28 -5.10 34.59 -24.83
CA LEU A 28 -4.77 34.72 -23.42
C LEU A 28 -3.51 35.59 -23.30
N THR A 29 -3.65 36.71 -22.61
CA THR A 29 -2.54 37.61 -22.29
C THR A 29 -2.25 37.53 -20.80
N LEU A 30 -0.99 37.17 -20.43
CA LEU A 30 -0.52 37.18 -19.06
C LEU A 30 0.62 38.20 -18.93
N PRO A 31 0.71 38.96 -17.82
CA PRO A 31 1.84 39.85 -17.59
C PRO A 31 3.13 39.04 -17.47
N TRP A 32 4.14 39.40 -18.25
CA TRP A 32 5.49 38.86 -18.15
C TRP A 32 6.32 39.86 -17.32
N GLY A 33 6.51 39.58 -16.03
CA GLY A 33 7.26 40.45 -15.12
C GLY A 33 8.00 39.64 -14.07
N GLU A 34 9.26 40.01 -13.87
CA GLU A 34 10.07 39.59 -12.73
C GLU A 34 9.54 40.30 -11.48
N GLU A 35 8.73 39.83 -10.70
CA GLU A 35 8.23 40.24 -9.38
C GLU A 35 6.72 40.01 -9.26
N ALA A 36 6.34 38.74 -9.16
CA ALA A 36 5.15 38.43 -8.40
C ALA A 36 5.58 38.26 -6.94
N VAL A 37 5.66 39.35 -6.20
CA VAL A 37 5.60 39.31 -4.75
C VAL A 37 4.21 38.79 -4.39
N SER A 38 4.10 37.54 -4.05
CA SER A 38 2.89 36.97 -3.49
C SER A 38 2.70 37.57 -2.10
N GLU A 39 1.81 38.54 -1.96
CA GLU A 39 1.16 38.80 -0.67
C GLU A 39 0.25 37.60 -0.39
N GLU A 40 0.80 36.60 0.25
CA GLU A 40 0.00 35.58 0.93
C GLU A 40 -0.74 36.29 2.08
N PRO A 41 -2.04 36.01 2.31
CA PRO A 41 -2.71 36.53 3.49
C PRO A 41 -1.98 36.03 4.72
N GLU A 42 -1.49 36.96 5.55
CA GLU A 42 -0.86 36.74 6.82
C GLU A 42 -1.77 35.90 7.72
N VAL A 43 -1.54 34.58 7.72
CA VAL A 43 -2.01 33.74 8.82
C VAL A 43 -1.03 33.98 9.95
N VAL A 44 -1.41 34.78 10.94
CA VAL A 44 -0.68 34.99 12.18
C VAL A 44 -0.54 33.65 12.89
N ILE A 45 0.61 33.02 12.70
CA ILE A 45 1.04 31.89 13.53
C ILE A 45 1.87 32.47 14.67
N PRO A 46 1.58 32.18 15.96
CA PRO A 46 2.37 32.67 17.07
C PRO A 46 3.80 32.17 16.99
N ASP A 47 4.73 33.08 17.16
CA ASP A 47 6.17 32.97 17.23
C ASP A 47 6.63 31.73 18.00
N GLY A 48 7.36 30.86 17.34
CA GLY A 48 7.92 29.64 17.93
C GLY A 48 8.96 28.99 17.03
N ARG A 49 10.17 29.60 16.96
CA ARG A 49 11.44 28.98 16.56
C ARG A 49 11.44 28.13 15.30
N GLU A 50 12.01 28.69 14.25
CA GLU A 50 12.61 27.95 13.13
C GLU A 50 13.54 26.87 13.69
N ALA A 51 13.02 25.65 13.82
CA ALA A 51 13.84 24.46 13.80
C ALA A 51 13.98 24.10 12.32
N ALA A 52 15.18 24.23 11.81
CA ALA A 52 15.59 23.56 10.59
C ALA A 52 15.33 22.07 10.81
N ASP A 53 14.19 21.58 10.34
CA ASP A 53 13.96 20.14 10.16
C ASP A 53 14.92 19.71 9.05
N GLU A 54 16.15 19.38 9.47
CA GLU A 54 16.96 18.42 8.76
C GLU A 54 16.07 17.20 8.54
N GLU A 55 15.70 16.97 7.30
CA GLU A 55 15.09 15.71 6.85
C GLU A 55 16.04 14.57 7.22
N GLN A 56 15.99 14.11 8.45
CA GLN A 56 16.39 12.75 8.78
C GLN A 56 15.34 11.84 8.15
N GLY A 57 15.50 11.70 6.83
CA GLY A 57 14.92 10.59 6.11
C GLY A 57 15.43 9.33 6.78
N THR A 58 14.57 8.67 7.55
CA THR A 58 14.74 7.26 7.87
C THR A 58 14.91 6.58 6.52
N GLU A 59 16.16 6.23 6.18
CA GLU A 59 16.49 5.43 5.01
C GLU A 59 15.69 4.13 5.09
N LEU A 60 14.55 4.11 4.39
CA LEU A 60 13.85 2.89 4.06
C LEU A 60 14.83 2.05 3.27
N SER A 61 15.29 0.96 3.88
CA SER A 61 16.28 0.01 3.36
C SER A 61 16.17 -0.20 1.86
N SER A 62 17.30 -0.28 1.20
CA SER A 62 17.71 -0.20 -0.21
C SER A 62 16.93 -0.96 -1.28
N SER A 63 15.71 -1.46 -1.05
CA SER A 63 14.80 -1.95 -2.09
C SER A 63 13.68 -0.93 -2.30
N LYS A 64 13.68 -0.24 -3.43
CA LYS A 64 12.61 0.70 -3.77
C LYS A 64 11.27 -0.04 -3.87
N PHE A 65 10.24 0.45 -3.15
CA PHE A 65 8.87 -0.03 -3.30
C PHE A 65 8.39 0.12 -4.74
N THR A 66 7.57 -0.83 -5.19
CA THR A 66 7.02 -0.86 -6.55
C THR A 66 5.62 -0.28 -6.58
N ILE A 67 5.43 0.80 -7.33
CA ILE A 67 4.15 1.47 -7.53
C ILE A 67 3.63 1.13 -8.93
N LEU A 68 2.36 0.75 -9.04
CA LEU A 68 1.68 0.63 -10.32
C LEU A 68 0.87 1.90 -10.57
N LEU A 69 1.28 2.68 -11.56
CA LEU A 69 0.60 3.89 -11.99
C LEU A 69 -0.28 3.59 -13.21
N VAL A 70 -1.58 3.88 -13.10
CA VAL A 70 -2.59 3.61 -14.12
C VAL A 70 -3.26 4.92 -14.54
N GLU A 71 -3.03 5.34 -15.77
CA GLU A 71 -3.50 6.61 -16.32
C GLU A 71 -3.58 6.48 -17.85
N ASP A 72 -4.69 6.84 -18.47
CA ASP A 72 -4.91 6.72 -19.91
C ASP A 72 -4.19 7.83 -20.70
N ASN A 73 -4.01 9.00 -20.09
CA ASN A 73 -3.22 10.08 -20.68
C ASN A 73 -1.73 9.76 -20.60
N VAL A 74 -1.14 9.42 -21.74
CA VAL A 74 0.28 8.98 -21.87
C VAL A 74 1.26 10.05 -21.38
N ASP A 75 0.99 11.31 -21.62
CA ASP A 75 1.87 12.43 -21.22
C ASP A 75 1.86 12.61 -19.70
N LEU A 76 0.67 12.58 -19.09
CA LEU A 76 0.50 12.65 -17.64
C LEU A 76 1.09 11.41 -16.95
N LEU A 77 0.88 10.23 -17.54
CA LEU A 77 1.45 8.96 -17.07
C LEU A 77 2.99 9.03 -17.04
N ASN A 78 3.61 9.52 -18.12
CA ASN A 78 5.07 9.62 -18.22
C ASN A 78 5.63 10.69 -17.27
N LEU A 79 5.02 11.87 -17.19
CA LEU A 79 5.42 12.95 -16.28
C LEU A 79 5.34 12.51 -14.81
N THR A 80 4.23 11.89 -14.41
CA THR A 80 4.03 11.41 -13.04
C THR A 80 5.00 10.28 -12.72
N ARG A 81 5.22 9.34 -13.65
CA ARG A 81 6.21 8.28 -13.51
C ARG A 81 7.60 8.84 -13.29
N GLU A 82 8.05 9.76 -14.15
CA GLU A 82 9.38 10.35 -14.07
C GLU A 82 9.59 11.04 -12.71
N SER A 83 8.60 11.81 -12.29
CA SER A 83 8.62 12.50 -10.99
C SER A 83 8.72 11.52 -9.80
N LEU A 84 8.01 10.39 -9.82
CA LEU A 84 8.01 9.41 -8.73
C LEU A 84 9.21 8.44 -8.78
N SER A 85 9.86 8.26 -9.93
CA SER A 85 10.94 7.29 -10.13
C SER A 85 12.21 7.56 -9.29
N THR A 86 12.33 8.78 -8.77
CA THR A 86 13.41 9.14 -7.82
C THR A 86 13.30 8.32 -6.52
N TRP A 87 12.07 8.03 -6.06
CA TRP A 87 11.82 7.38 -4.76
C TRP A 87 11.32 5.94 -4.88
N PHE A 88 10.63 5.60 -5.99
CA PHE A 88 9.94 4.32 -6.16
C PHE A 88 10.33 3.64 -7.50
N LYS A 89 10.17 2.30 -7.58
CA LYS A 89 10.10 1.60 -8.87
C LYS A 89 8.67 1.82 -9.40
N VAL A 90 8.51 2.46 -10.57
CA VAL A 90 7.18 2.76 -11.11
C VAL A 90 6.92 1.93 -12.35
N LEU A 91 5.91 1.06 -12.26
CA LEU A 91 5.31 0.31 -13.37
C LEU A 91 4.16 1.13 -13.95
N LYS A 92 3.82 0.95 -15.23
CA LYS A 92 2.82 1.71 -15.96
C LYS A 92 1.73 0.80 -16.53
N ALA A 93 0.50 1.29 -16.54
CA ALA A 93 -0.61 0.75 -17.30
C ALA A 93 -1.48 1.92 -17.81
N GLN A 94 -2.15 1.75 -18.96
CA GLN A 94 -2.99 2.79 -19.56
C GLN A 94 -4.49 2.59 -19.27
N ASN A 95 -4.86 1.46 -18.71
CA ASN A 95 -6.24 1.14 -18.29
C ASN A 95 -6.22 0.03 -17.24
N GLY A 96 -7.38 -0.25 -16.65
CA GLY A 96 -7.50 -1.27 -15.61
C GLY A 96 -7.21 -2.69 -16.09
N ARG A 97 -7.40 -3.01 -17.38
CA ARG A 97 -7.08 -4.34 -17.93
C ARG A 97 -5.57 -4.57 -17.96
N GLN A 98 -4.82 -3.62 -18.49
CA GLN A 98 -3.35 -3.68 -18.48
C GLN A 98 -2.80 -3.71 -17.05
N ALA A 99 -3.45 -2.98 -16.13
CA ALA A 99 -3.08 -3.03 -14.72
C ALA A 99 -3.18 -4.43 -14.12
N LEU A 100 -4.25 -5.19 -14.43
CA LEU A 100 -4.40 -6.58 -13.98
C LEU A 100 -3.34 -7.51 -14.62
N GLU A 101 -2.96 -7.29 -15.87
CA GLU A 101 -1.87 -8.04 -16.52
C GLU A 101 -0.51 -7.79 -15.84
N VAL A 102 -0.25 -6.55 -15.45
CA VAL A 102 0.97 -6.22 -14.68
C VAL A 102 0.94 -6.90 -13.32
N LEU A 103 -0.19 -6.88 -12.59
CA LEU A 103 -0.34 -7.53 -11.29
C LEU A 103 -0.12 -9.04 -11.35
N ALA A 104 -0.50 -9.70 -12.46
CA ALA A 104 -0.28 -11.13 -12.64
C ALA A 104 1.23 -11.50 -12.76
N ASN A 105 2.07 -10.59 -13.25
CA ASN A 105 3.48 -10.84 -13.56
C ASN A 105 4.46 -10.18 -12.59
N GLU A 106 4.07 -9.08 -11.94
CA GLU A 106 4.95 -8.24 -11.12
C GLU A 106 4.41 -8.11 -9.69
N THR A 107 5.31 -7.92 -8.73
CA THR A 107 4.92 -7.58 -7.36
C THR A 107 4.72 -6.07 -7.24
N VAL A 108 3.55 -5.66 -6.74
CA VAL A 108 3.16 -4.25 -6.57
C VAL A 108 2.88 -3.98 -5.10
N ASP A 109 3.39 -2.85 -4.60
CA ASP A 109 3.17 -2.44 -3.21
C ASP A 109 2.01 -1.46 -3.05
N VAL A 110 1.78 -0.58 -4.04
CA VAL A 110 0.68 0.39 -4.08
C VAL A 110 0.21 0.56 -5.52
N ILE A 111 -1.10 0.67 -5.72
CA ILE A 111 -1.71 1.06 -6.99
C ILE A 111 -2.13 2.53 -6.89
N VAL A 112 -1.78 3.32 -7.91
CA VAL A 112 -2.27 4.69 -8.11
C VAL A 112 -3.00 4.72 -9.45
N SER A 113 -4.30 4.93 -9.45
CA SER A 113 -5.12 4.84 -10.66
C SER A 113 -5.98 6.08 -10.86
N ASP A 114 -6.06 6.56 -12.11
CA ASP A 114 -7.16 7.44 -12.47
C ASP A 114 -8.49 6.71 -12.34
N VAL A 115 -9.53 7.45 -12.01
CA VAL A 115 -10.91 6.94 -12.00
C VAL A 115 -11.45 6.78 -13.41
N MET A 116 -11.21 7.77 -14.29
CA MET A 116 -11.84 7.83 -15.62
C MET A 116 -10.87 7.32 -16.69
N MET A 117 -11.00 6.05 -17.05
CA MET A 117 -10.18 5.42 -18.08
C MET A 117 -11.05 4.56 -19.00
N PRO A 118 -10.63 4.34 -20.28
CA PRO A 118 -11.31 3.45 -21.21
C PRO A 118 -11.18 1.98 -20.80
N GLU A 119 -12.01 1.11 -21.36
CA GLU A 119 -12.08 -0.34 -21.19
C GLU A 119 -12.43 -0.79 -19.76
N MET A 120 -11.65 -0.42 -18.78
CA MET A 120 -11.84 -0.68 -17.35
C MET A 120 -11.42 0.55 -16.57
N ASN A 121 -12.37 1.18 -15.93
CA ASN A 121 -12.15 2.36 -15.11
C ASN A 121 -11.47 2.03 -13.76
N GLY A 122 -11.02 3.07 -13.03
CA GLY A 122 -10.31 2.88 -11.76
C GLY A 122 -11.17 2.29 -10.63
N LEU A 123 -12.49 2.53 -10.63
CA LEU A 123 -13.41 1.94 -9.65
C LEU A 123 -13.59 0.44 -9.90
N GLU A 124 -13.77 0.05 -11.16
CA GLU A 124 -13.87 -1.37 -11.56
C GLU A 124 -12.56 -2.12 -11.27
N LEU A 125 -11.41 -1.49 -11.56
CA LEU A 125 -10.11 -2.04 -11.21
C LEU A 125 -9.99 -2.26 -9.70
N THR A 126 -10.36 -1.24 -8.91
CA THR A 126 -10.30 -1.31 -7.44
C THR A 126 -11.20 -2.43 -6.92
N ALA A 127 -12.46 -2.51 -7.37
CA ALA A 127 -13.38 -3.56 -6.97
C ALA A 127 -12.83 -4.96 -7.28
N LYS A 128 -12.21 -5.17 -8.44
CA LYS A 128 -11.55 -6.43 -8.81
C LYS A 128 -10.36 -6.74 -7.91
N VAL A 129 -9.46 -5.78 -7.71
CA VAL A 129 -8.29 -5.94 -6.84
C VAL A 129 -8.70 -6.27 -5.41
N LYS A 130 -9.69 -5.55 -4.86
CA LYS A 130 -10.16 -5.77 -3.47
C LYS A 130 -11.02 -7.03 -3.30
N SER A 131 -11.67 -7.50 -4.36
CA SER A 131 -12.40 -8.76 -4.32
C SER A 131 -11.52 -10.00 -4.48
N ASP A 132 -10.37 -9.87 -5.11
CA ASP A 132 -9.43 -10.97 -5.33
C ASP A 132 -8.58 -11.21 -4.10
N ILE A 133 -8.58 -12.45 -3.59
CA ILE A 133 -7.80 -12.82 -2.39
C ILE A 133 -6.29 -12.64 -2.61
N GLU A 134 -5.83 -12.70 -3.84
CA GLU A 134 -4.40 -12.54 -4.17
C GLU A 134 -3.95 -11.08 -4.06
N TYR A 135 -4.79 -10.13 -4.48
CA TYR A 135 -4.43 -8.71 -4.59
C TYR A 135 -5.07 -7.80 -3.53
N SER A 136 -6.06 -8.30 -2.75
CA SER A 136 -6.84 -7.50 -1.79
C SER A 136 -6.00 -6.72 -0.78
N HIS A 137 -4.78 -7.17 -0.49
CA HIS A 137 -3.83 -6.52 0.43
C HIS A 137 -3.14 -5.30 -0.18
N ILE A 138 -3.24 -5.08 -1.49
CA ILE A 138 -2.56 -3.96 -2.16
C ILE A 138 -3.41 -2.70 -1.96
N PRO A 139 -2.87 -1.65 -1.34
CA PRO A 139 -3.57 -0.38 -1.21
C PRO A 139 -3.74 0.30 -2.56
N VAL A 140 -4.90 0.95 -2.72
CA VAL A 140 -5.29 1.65 -3.94
C VAL A 140 -5.54 3.12 -3.65
N ILE A 141 -4.83 3.99 -4.36
CA ILE A 141 -5.08 5.44 -4.40
C ILE A 141 -5.82 5.74 -5.70
N LEU A 142 -7.00 6.36 -5.60
CA LEU A 142 -7.74 6.84 -6.76
C LEU A 142 -7.53 8.34 -6.98
N LEU A 143 -7.19 8.70 -8.21
CA LEU A 143 -7.08 10.09 -8.67
C LEU A 143 -8.40 10.46 -9.35
N THR A 144 -9.08 11.51 -8.90
CA THR A 144 -10.42 11.86 -9.38
C THR A 144 -10.54 13.34 -9.74
N ALA A 145 -11.23 13.65 -10.85
CA ALA A 145 -11.63 14.99 -11.20
C ALA A 145 -12.97 15.41 -10.57
N LYS A 146 -13.69 14.46 -9.91
CA LYS A 146 -15.02 14.74 -9.35
C LYS A 146 -14.93 15.14 -7.88
N THR A 147 -15.46 16.31 -7.57
CA THR A 147 -15.57 16.89 -6.23
C THR A 147 -16.86 16.50 -5.50
N THR A 148 -17.80 15.80 -6.17
CA THR A 148 -19.11 15.50 -5.60
C THR A 148 -19.02 14.45 -4.51
N LEU A 149 -19.78 14.65 -3.44
CA LEU A 149 -19.89 13.74 -2.30
C LEU A 149 -20.29 12.31 -2.74
N GLU A 150 -21.15 12.23 -3.75
CA GLU A 150 -21.64 10.98 -4.36
C GLU A 150 -20.50 10.16 -4.99
N ALA A 151 -19.59 10.80 -5.74
CA ALA A 151 -18.45 10.12 -6.32
C ALA A 151 -17.45 9.61 -5.26
N LYS A 152 -17.34 10.30 -4.14
CA LYS A 152 -16.53 9.83 -2.99
C LYS A 152 -17.20 8.64 -2.30
N VAL A 153 -18.52 8.63 -2.17
CA VAL A 153 -19.27 7.51 -1.57
C VAL A 153 -19.18 6.26 -2.44
N GLU A 154 -19.44 6.36 -3.76
CA GLU A 154 -19.26 5.24 -4.70
C GLU A 154 -17.84 4.67 -4.64
N GLY A 155 -16.87 5.54 -4.48
CA GLY A 155 -15.48 5.13 -4.39
C GLY A 155 -15.13 4.45 -3.08
N PHE A 156 -15.66 4.86 -1.93
CA PHE A 156 -15.49 4.14 -0.67
C PHE A 156 -16.17 2.76 -0.70
N GLU A 157 -17.29 2.63 -1.38
CA GLU A 157 -17.98 1.34 -1.57
C GLU A 157 -17.15 0.34 -2.40
N CYS A 158 -16.32 0.80 -3.35
CA CYS A 158 -15.43 -0.09 -4.11
C CYS A 158 -14.17 -0.52 -3.33
N GLY A 159 -13.92 0.07 -2.13
CA GLY A 159 -12.83 -0.32 -1.24
C GLY A 159 -11.49 0.37 -1.49
N ALA A 160 -11.45 1.51 -2.16
CA ALA A 160 -10.21 2.30 -2.28
C ALA A 160 -9.75 2.84 -0.93
N ASP A 161 -8.44 2.87 -0.71
CA ASP A 161 -7.84 3.27 0.57
C ASP A 161 -7.69 4.79 0.67
N VAL A 162 -7.44 5.48 -0.45
CA VAL A 162 -7.24 6.93 -0.51
C VAL A 162 -7.83 7.51 -1.80
N TYR A 163 -8.40 8.71 -1.70
CA TYR A 163 -8.84 9.54 -2.82
C TYR A 163 -8.03 10.82 -2.87
N ILE A 164 -7.52 11.16 -4.07
CA ILE A 164 -6.82 12.42 -4.32
C ILE A 164 -7.54 13.13 -5.46
N GLU A 165 -7.92 14.36 -5.22
CA GLU A 165 -8.60 15.21 -6.19
C GLU A 165 -7.58 15.82 -7.17
N LYS A 166 -7.90 15.80 -8.47
CA LYS A 166 -7.14 16.50 -9.52
C LYS A 166 -7.61 17.98 -9.59
N PRO A 167 -6.69 18.98 -9.66
CA PRO A 167 -5.24 18.84 -9.77
C PRO A 167 -4.55 18.56 -8.43
N PHE A 168 -3.54 17.68 -8.40
CA PHE A 168 -2.76 17.34 -7.24
C PHE A 168 -1.27 17.68 -7.43
N SER A 169 -0.54 17.87 -6.33
CA SER A 169 0.90 17.99 -6.37
C SER A 169 1.59 16.61 -6.23
N ILE A 170 2.75 16.44 -6.87
CA ILE A 170 3.57 15.24 -6.72
C ILE A 170 3.97 15.02 -5.25
N ARG A 171 4.22 16.10 -4.50
CA ARG A 171 4.50 16.05 -3.06
C ARG A 171 3.34 15.43 -2.28
N GLN A 172 2.10 15.83 -2.58
CA GLN A 172 0.90 15.27 -1.94
C GLN A 172 0.76 13.78 -2.25
N LEU A 173 0.86 13.39 -3.53
CA LEU A 173 0.77 11.99 -3.96
C LEU A 173 1.85 11.14 -3.28
N ARG A 174 3.11 11.59 -3.31
CA ARG A 174 4.22 10.93 -2.63
C ARG A 174 3.94 10.71 -1.14
N LYS A 175 3.48 11.74 -0.42
CA LYS A 175 3.17 11.63 1.02
C LYS A 175 2.07 10.61 1.31
N GLN A 176 1.04 10.51 0.48
CA GLN A 176 -0.01 9.49 0.63
C GLN A 176 0.53 8.08 0.39
N ILE A 177 1.35 7.89 -0.64
CA ILE A 177 2.04 6.61 -0.89
C ILE A 177 2.89 6.22 0.32
N GLU A 178 3.75 7.13 0.81
CA GLU A 178 4.60 6.88 1.98
C GLU A 178 3.79 6.52 3.23
N ASN A 179 2.66 7.18 3.47
CA ASN A 179 1.78 6.89 4.61
C ASN A 179 1.19 5.47 4.51
N LEU A 180 0.69 5.07 3.35
CA LEU A 180 0.17 3.71 3.15
C LEU A 180 1.25 2.64 3.35
N LEU A 181 2.46 2.89 2.84
CA LEU A 181 3.60 1.98 3.02
C LEU A 181 4.04 1.88 4.49
N LYS A 182 4.05 3.00 5.23
CA LYS A 182 4.35 3.00 6.68
C LYS A 182 3.31 2.23 7.49
N LEU A 183 2.02 2.43 7.18
CA LEU A 183 0.92 1.68 7.82
C LEU A 183 1.08 0.17 7.59
N ARG A 184 1.42 -0.24 6.37
CA ARG A 184 1.68 -1.64 6.05
C ARG A 184 2.88 -2.20 6.83
N GLN A 185 3.98 -1.45 6.93
CA GLN A 185 5.13 -1.87 7.74
C GLN A 185 4.79 -2.00 9.22
N ALA A 186 4.02 -1.06 9.78
CA ALA A 186 3.55 -1.13 11.16
C ALA A 186 2.67 -2.38 11.39
N PHE A 187 1.80 -2.70 10.43
CA PHE A 187 1.00 -3.94 10.46
C PHE A 187 1.88 -5.19 10.43
N HIS A 188 2.91 -5.24 9.57
CA HIS A 188 3.86 -6.36 9.53
C HIS A 188 4.57 -6.55 10.87
N LYS A 189 5.02 -5.45 11.48
CA LYS A 189 5.67 -5.48 12.80
C LYS A 189 4.71 -6.02 13.87
N MET A 190 3.49 -5.54 13.90
CA MET A 190 2.45 -6.01 14.83
C MET A 190 2.13 -7.49 14.63
N MET A 191 1.98 -7.96 13.38
CA MET A 191 1.72 -9.38 13.09
C MET A 191 2.88 -10.28 13.53
N SER A 192 4.11 -9.82 13.39
CA SER A 192 5.31 -10.49 13.90
C SER A 192 5.30 -10.58 15.44
N GLU A 193 4.92 -9.51 16.12
CA GLU A 193 4.81 -9.45 17.58
C GLU A 193 3.65 -10.29 18.14
N LEU A 194 2.48 -10.28 17.48
CA LEU A 194 1.34 -11.15 17.83
C LEU A 194 1.66 -12.64 17.63
N SER A 195 2.51 -12.96 16.67
CA SER A 195 3.09 -14.30 16.55
C SER A 195 4.00 -14.59 17.75
N GLY A 196 4.44 -13.61 18.54
CA GLY A 196 5.35 -13.70 19.68
C GLY A 196 4.72 -14.04 21.06
N GLY A 197 3.46 -14.40 21.14
CA GLY A 197 2.86 -14.98 22.36
C GLY A 197 2.57 -14.02 23.52
N ASN A 198 2.74 -12.73 23.38
CA ASN A 198 2.21 -11.75 24.33
C ASN A 198 0.79 -11.38 23.90
N GLY A 199 -0.20 -11.94 24.59
CA GLY A 199 -1.63 -11.81 24.33
C GLY A 199 -2.10 -10.35 24.28
N ALA A 200 -1.82 -9.68 23.18
CA ALA A 200 -2.48 -8.42 22.86
C ALA A 200 -3.89 -8.72 22.37
N ALA A 201 -4.86 -8.01 22.93
CA ALA A 201 -6.25 -8.08 22.55
C ALA A 201 -6.44 -7.94 21.02
N PRO A 202 -7.51 -8.51 20.45
CA PRO A 202 -7.80 -8.35 19.04
C PRO A 202 -7.98 -6.86 18.74
N ILE A 203 -6.99 -6.29 18.06
CA ILE A 203 -7.04 -4.90 17.62
C ILE A 203 -8.12 -4.82 16.54
N SER A 204 -9.05 -3.89 16.72
CA SER A 204 -10.13 -3.64 15.78
C SER A 204 -9.55 -3.37 14.38
N PRO A 205 -10.06 -4.00 13.30
CA PRO A 205 -9.55 -3.81 11.92
C PRO A 205 -9.64 -2.38 11.40
N VAL A 206 -10.28 -1.50 12.15
CA VAL A 206 -10.63 -0.12 11.74
C VAL A 206 -9.40 0.81 11.66
N GLU A 207 -8.29 0.48 12.29
CA GLU A 207 -7.11 1.38 12.33
C GLU A 207 -6.08 1.10 11.21
N TYR A 208 -6.21 -0.01 10.50
CA TYR A 208 -5.28 -0.39 9.44
C TYR A 208 -6.07 -0.76 8.18
N SER A 209 -5.65 -0.29 7.02
CA SER A 209 -6.24 -0.61 5.70
C SER A 209 -6.01 -2.07 5.27
N VAL A 210 -6.25 -3.00 6.20
CA VAL A 210 -6.19 -4.44 5.95
C VAL A 210 -7.62 -4.93 5.74
N SER A 211 -7.86 -5.58 4.61
CA SER A 211 -9.20 -6.05 4.30
C SER A 211 -9.64 -7.11 5.32
N GLN A 212 -10.94 -7.16 5.63
CA GLN A 212 -11.50 -8.20 6.49
C GLN A 212 -11.14 -9.60 5.98
N LYS A 213 -11.10 -9.80 4.66
CA LYS A 213 -10.68 -11.06 4.00
C LYS A 213 -9.24 -11.44 4.34
N ASP A 214 -8.35 -10.46 4.44
CA ASP A 214 -6.94 -10.69 4.79
C ASP A 214 -6.80 -11.08 6.25
N CYS A 215 -7.56 -10.47 7.15
CA CYS A 215 -7.62 -10.86 8.56
C CYS A 215 -8.17 -12.28 8.71
N GLU A 216 -9.24 -12.62 8.00
CA GLU A 216 -9.82 -13.98 7.99
C GLU A 216 -8.84 -15.02 7.43
N LEU A 217 -8.11 -14.68 6.34
CA LEU A 217 -7.08 -15.55 5.79
C LEU A 217 -5.98 -15.82 6.82
N MET A 218 -5.44 -14.78 7.47
CA MET A 218 -4.39 -14.94 8.47
C MET A 218 -4.87 -15.74 9.69
N ALA A 219 -6.13 -15.56 10.10
CA ALA A 219 -6.73 -16.39 11.15
C ALA A 219 -6.84 -17.85 10.74
N LYS A 220 -7.26 -18.17 9.50
CA LYS A 220 -7.31 -19.53 8.96
C LYS A 220 -5.91 -20.15 8.86
N VAL A 221 -4.92 -19.39 8.38
CA VAL A 221 -3.50 -19.84 8.33
C VAL A 221 -3.03 -20.21 9.72
N ARG A 222 -3.25 -19.35 10.71
CA ARG A 222 -2.85 -19.59 12.08
C ARG A 222 -3.53 -20.84 12.66
N ALA A 223 -4.84 -20.95 12.51
CA ALA A 223 -5.60 -22.12 12.99
C ALA A 223 -5.15 -23.43 12.34
N ALA A 224 -4.85 -23.42 11.02
CA ALA A 224 -4.34 -24.59 10.32
C ALA A 224 -2.95 -25.02 10.83
N VAL A 225 -2.06 -24.04 11.08
CA VAL A 225 -0.74 -24.33 11.68
C VAL A 225 -0.88 -24.87 13.10
N GLU A 226 -1.74 -24.26 13.93
CA GLU A 226 -1.97 -24.71 15.31
C GLU A 226 -2.56 -26.12 15.37
N ALA A 227 -3.42 -26.50 14.44
CA ALA A 227 -4.00 -27.84 14.35
C ALA A 227 -2.98 -28.92 13.94
N GLN A 228 -1.90 -28.55 13.25
CA GLN A 228 -0.90 -29.47 12.70
C GLN A 228 0.50 -29.22 13.29
N LEU A 229 0.57 -28.64 14.50
CA LEU A 229 1.84 -28.26 15.14
C LEU A 229 2.81 -29.42 15.30
N SER A 230 2.31 -30.60 15.68
CA SER A 230 3.13 -31.80 15.95
C SER A 230 3.55 -32.54 14.68
N ASP A 231 2.97 -32.25 13.53
CA ASP A 231 3.34 -32.90 12.28
C ASP A 231 4.63 -32.27 11.71
N GLU A 232 5.72 -33.07 11.75
CA GLU A 232 7.02 -32.65 11.19
C GLU A 232 6.98 -32.46 9.67
N ASN A 233 6.05 -33.12 8.97
CA ASN A 233 5.90 -33.06 7.52
C ASN A 233 4.96 -31.92 7.08
N PHE A 234 4.29 -31.24 8.02
CA PHE A 234 3.41 -30.13 7.71
C PHE A 234 4.23 -28.95 7.15
N SER A 235 4.04 -28.70 5.87
CA SER A 235 4.81 -27.76 5.05
C SER A 235 3.96 -26.60 4.57
N VAL A 236 4.63 -25.57 4.00
CA VAL A 236 3.96 -24.45 3.33
C VAL A 236 3.10 -24.92 2.15
N ASP A 237 3.49 -26.02 1.49
CA ASP A 237 2.74 -26.57 0.36
C ASP A 237 1.41 -27.19 0.82
N THR A 238 1.44 -28.02 1.87
CA THR A 238 0.21 -28.58 2.47
C THR A 238 -0.69 -27.50 3.04
N LEU A 239 -0.12 -26.43 3.59
CA LEU A 239 -0.87 -25.28 4.09
C LEU A 239 -1.56 -24.52 2.94
N ALA A 240 -0.86 -24.26 1.82
CA ALA A 240 -1.43 -23.61 0.66
C ALA A 240 -2.58 -24.42 0.05
N GLU A 241 -2.39 -25.76 -0.09
CA GLU A 241 -3.42 -26.68 -0.58
C GLU A 241 -4.67 -26.69 0.32
N SER A 242 -4.50 -26.69 1.65
CA SER A 242 -5.62 -26.64 2.60
C SER A 242 -6.47 -25.37 2.49
N LEU A 243 -5.89 -24.31 1.96
CA LEU A 243 -6.56 -23.02 1.72
C LEU A 243 -6.99 -22.82 0.26
N ASN A 244 -6.88 -23.85 -0.58
CA ASN A 244 -7.18 -23.80 -2.01
C ASN A 244 -6.40 -22.72 -2.76
N MET A 245 -5.15 -22.50 -2.39
CA MET A 245 -4.27 -21.52 -3.01
C MET A 245 -3.11 -22.19 -3.73
N SER A 246 -2.68 -21.64 -4.88
CA SER A 246 -1.41 -22.07 -5.48
C SER A 246 -0.24 -21.67 -4.57
N ARG A 247 0.85 -22.46 -4.59
CA ARG A 247 2.05 -22.19 -3.80
C ARG A 247 2.58 -20.76 -4.02
N SER A 248 2.63 -20.31 -5.28
CA SER A 248 3.16 -19.00 -5.63
C SER A 248 2.30 -17.87 -5.08
N ASN A 249 0.96 -18.00 -5.20
CA ASN A 249 0.01 -17.01 -4.72
C ASN A 249 0.02 -16.97 -3.19
N PHE A 250 0.03 -18.13 -2.54
CA PHE A 250 0.14 -18.23 -1.09
C PHE A 250 1.44 -17.59 -0.58
N TYR A 251 2.58 -17.89 -1.25
CA TYR A 251 3.87 -17.31 -0.89
C TYR A 251 3.85 -15.77 -0.98
N ARG A 252 3.38 -15.22 -2.10
CA ARG A 252 3.29 -13.76 -2.30
C ARG A 252 2.37 -13.12 -1.26
N LYS A 253 1.20 -13.71 -1.04
CA LYS A 253 0.19 -13.20 -0.12
C LYS A 253 0.67 -13.20 1.33
N ILE A 254 1.21 -14.31 1.84
CA ILE A 254 1.71 -14.38 3.21
C ILE A 254 2.90 -13.46 3.42
N LYS A 255 3.84 -13.42 2.46
CA LYS A 255 4.96 -12.47 2.53
C LYS A 255 4.48 -11.03 2.58
N ALA A 256 3.43 -10.70 1.83
CA ALA A 256 2.85 -9.37 1.80
C ALA A 256 2.09 -9.01 3.10
N LEU A 257 1.43 -9.98 3.75
CA LEU A 257 0.67 -9.75 4.98
C LEU A 257 1.52 -9.86 6.24
N ALA A 258 2.40 -10.86 6.31
CA ALA A 258 3.23 -11.11 7.50
C ALA A 258 4.58 -10.37 7.47
N GLY A 259 4.99 -9.79 6.32
CA GLY A 259 6.30 -9.15 6.15
C GLY A 259 7.47 -10.12 6.10
N MET A 260 7.22 -11.44 6.15
CA MET A 260 8.23 -12.50 6.14
C MET A 260 7.79 -13.68 5.26
N PRO A 261 8.76 -14.52 4.78
CA PRO A 261 8.44 -15.72 4.03
C PRO A 261 7.53 -16.68 4.81
N PRO A 262 6.62 -17.43 4.15
CA PRO A 262 5.71 -18.38 4.82
C PRO A 262 6.41 -19.42 5.68
N ASN A 263 7.59 -19.91 5.27
CA ASN A 263 8.39 -20.84 6.07
C ASN A 263 8.83 -20.24 7.40
N ASP A 264 9.24 -18.96 7.39
CA ASP A 264 9.66 -18.28 8.61
C ASP A 264 8.46 -17.96 9.49
N TYR A 265 7.31 -17.62 8.89
CA TYR A 265 6.06 -17.39 9.59
C TYR A 265 5.58 -18.67 10.32
N LEU A 266 5.58 -19.82 9.64
CA LEU A 266 5.26 -21.12 10.21
C LEU A 266 6.20 -21.48 11.38
N LYS A 267 7.51 -21.26 11.18
CA LYS A 267 8.53 -21.46 12.21
C LYS A 267 8.28 -20.57 13.43
N THR A 268 7.95 -19.30 13.21
CA THR A 268 7.66 -18.34 14.27
C THR A 268 6.47 -18.80 15.12
N ILE A 269 5.37 -19.26 14.52
CA ILE A 269 4.21 -19.80 15.27
C ILE A 269 4.63 -21.00 16.12
N ARG A 270 5.39 -21.96 15.56
CA ARG A 270 5.89 -23.14 16.29
C ARG A 270 6.76 -22.74 17.48
N LEU A 271 7.71 -21.83 17.29
CA LEU A 271 8.61 -21.36 18.35
C LEU A 271 7.88 -20.60 19.46
N ASN A 272 6.84 -19.83 19.11
CA ASN A 272 6.02 -19.16 20.11
C ASN A 272 5.24 -20.15 20.97
N LYS A 273 4.68 -21.20 20.34
CA LYS A 273 4.05 -22.27 21.10
C LYS A 273 5.02 -23.01 22.00
N ALA A 274 6.27 -23.19 21.52
CA ALA A 274 7.34 -23.74 22.36
C ALA A 274 7.60 -22.88 23.60
N ALA A 275 7.66 -21.57 23.44
CA ALA A 275 7.88 -20.64 24.56
C ALA A 275 6.76 -20.73 25.62
N GLU A 276 5.50 -20.90 25.21
CA GLU A 276 4.38 -21.16 26.12
C GLU A 276 4.54 -22.47 26.87
N LEU A 277 4.87 -23.56 26.16
CA LEU A 277 5.08 -24.89 26.76
C LEU A 277 6.27 -24.90 27.72
N LEU A 278 7.38 -24.26 27.38
CA LEU A 278 8.54 -24.13 28.27
C LEU A 278 8.22 -23.36 29.55
N LYS A 279 7.45 -22.24 29.44
CA LYS A 279 6.96 -21.49 30.60
C LYS A 279 6.09 -22.34 31.54
N SER A 280 5.33 -23.31 31.00
CA SER A 280 4.54 -24.25 31.78
C SER A 280 5.33 -25.45 32.35
N GLY A 281 6.65 -25.46 32.15
CA GLY A 281 7.55 -26.46 32.74
C GLY A 281 7.67 -27.77 31.93
N VAL A 282 7.23 -27.82 30.69
CA VAL A 282 7.36 -28.98 29.81
C VAL A 282 8.83 -29.15 29.40
N ARG A 283 9.31 -30.40 29.37
CA ARG A 283 10.71 -30.74 29.01
C ARG A 283 10.99 -30.43 27.54
N ILE A 284 12.20 -29.97 27.23
CA ILE A 284 12.61 -29.55 25.87
C ILE A 284 12.36 -30.66 24.83
N THR A 285 12.63 -31.91 25.14
CA THR A 285 12.40 -33.06 24.24
C THR A 285 10.92 -33.21 23.89
N GLU A 286 10.06 -33.13 24.88
CA GLU A 286 8.60 -33.19 24.70
C GLU A 286 8.05 -31.98 23.98
N VAL A 287 8.64 -30.79 24.21
CA VAL A 287 8.30 -29.58 23.44
C VAL A 287 8.61 -29.78 21.97
N CYS A 288 9.81 -30.29 21.62
CA CYS A 288 10.17 -30.52 20.21
C CYS A 288 9.17 -31.44 19.50
N GLU A 289 8.74 -32.53 20.14
CA GLU A 289 7.73 -33.45 19.61
C GLU A 289 6.37 -32.75 19.39
N LYS A 290 5.92 -31.95 20.37
CA LYS A 290 4.63 -31.24 20.32
C LYS A 290 4.57 -30.16 19.26
N ILE A 291 5.73 -29.61 18.87
CA ILE A 291 5.80 -28.50 17.89
C ILE A 291 6.37 -28.91 16.53
N GLY A 292 6.58 -30.22 16.30
CA GLY A 292 7.04 -30.79 15.04
C GLY A 292 8.48 -30.41 14.67
N PHE A 293 9.40 -30.39 15.65
CA PHE A 293 10.83 -30.23 15.40
C PHE A 293 11.53 -31.57 15.54
N SER A 294 12.08 -32.11 14.45
CA SER A 294 12.81 -33.38 14.42
C SER A 294 14.16 -33.34 15.14
N SER A 295 14.74 -32.18 15.40
CA SER A 295 16.03 -32.01 16.04
C SER A 295 16.00 -30.95 17.15
N SER A 296 16.28 -31.36 18.39
CA SER A 296 16.40 -30.46 19.54
C SER A 296 17.57 -29.45 19.39
N SER A 297 18.66 -29.85 18.72
CA SER A 297 19.78 -28.94 18.44
C SER A 297 19.38 -27.83 17.45
N TYR A 298 18.62 -28.18 16.41
CA TYR A 298 18.09 -27.19 15.46
C TYR A 298 17.05 -26.29 16.12
N PHE A 299 16.16 -26.87 16.93
CA PHE A 299 15.21 -26.10 17.74
C PHE A 299 15.93 -25.07 18.64
N ALA A 300 16.92 -25.49 19.43
CA ALA A 300 17.66 -24.58 20.33
C ALA A 300 18.30 -23.42 19.56
N LYS A 301 18.87 -23.69 18.38
CA LYS A 301 19.44 -22.64 17.51
C LYS A 301 18.37 -21.65 17.05
N CYS A 302 17.23 -22.13 16.55
CA CYS A 302 16.13 -21.31 16.10
C CYS A 302 15.51 -20.50 17.25
N PHE A 303 15.34 -21.12 18.41
CA PHE A 303 14.79 -20.50 19.61
C PHE A 303 15.69 -19.37 20.12
N LYS A 304 17.01 -19.62 20.17
CA LYS A 304 17.99 -18.58 20.53
C LYS A 304 17.98 -17.39 19.57
N ILE A 305 17.86 -17.64 18.27
CA ILE A 305 17.79 -16.56 17.26
C ILE A 305 16.54 -15.70 17.48
N GLN A 306 15.40 -16.31 17.78
CA GLN A 306 14.12 -15.59 17.91
C GLN A 306 13.96 -14.89 19.26
N PHE A 307 14.41 -15.48 20.36
CA PHE A 307 14.17 -14.97 21.71
C PHE A 307 15.44 -14.44 22.42
N GLY A 308 16.62 -14.61 21.84
CA GLY A 308 17.89 -14.12 22.40
C GLY A 308 18.44 -14.94 23.56
N VAL A 309 17.83 -16.09 23.90
CA VAL A 309 18.15 -16.94 25.06
C VAL A 309 18.45 -18.35 24.65
#